data_7bc7daf4f1ad584131a29498707f31cd
#
_entry.id   7bc7daf4f1ad584131a29498707f31cd
#
_cell.length_a   1.000
_cell.length_b   1.000
_cell.length_c   1.000
_cell.angle_alpha   90.00
_cell.angle_beta   90.00
_cell.angle_gamma   90.00
#
_symmetry.space_group_name_H-M   'P 1'
#
loop_
_entity.id
_entity.type
_entity.pdbx_description
1 polymer ?
#
loop_
_entity_poly.entity_id
_entity_poly.type
_entity_poly.pdbx_seq_one_letter_code
_entity_poly.pdbx_strand_id
1 'polypeptide(L)'
;MPEVTKAVELSDTPFFPQEAYQCGPAALATVLNAAGVVVAPDDLVDQVYLPRQHGSLQVELLAATRRADRIPYQIEPTLVALRAELDAGRPVLILQNLGLKLWPAWHYAVVIGIAPAGDYVILRSGTERRRQSRARDFLRSWEMAGNWGMVVLSAGEMPASTTPRRLLAAVAQAEPMLSIASRKRAYRAALDRWPENITARFGYAHALHAAGELTAAERGYREIVDQYPRHAAALNNLAEVLADRGCHAEASAIARRALTIAAEDQPALVGPISATLHGLPTSGYDEHRCIQADGAFRGD
;
A
#
# COMPACT_ATOMS: atom_id res chain seq x y z
N MET A 1 -15.03 21.09 -17.76
CA MET A 1 -13.73 20.70 -17.18
C MET A 1 -13.33 21.77 -16.18
N PRO A 2 -12.72 21.45 -15.02
CA PRO A 2 -12.14 22.50 -14.21
C PRO A 2 -11.10 23.24 -15.05
N GLU A 3 -10.98 24.53 -14.85
CA GLU A 3 -10.09 25.42 -15.60
C GLU A 3 -8.64 24.98 -15.37
N VAL A 4 -8.06 24.28 -16.35
CA VAL A 4 -6.67 23.82 -16.29
C VAL A 4 -5.79 25.01 -16.71
N THR A 5 -5.43 25.84 -15.73
CA THR A 5 -4.68 27.07 -15.97
C THR A 5 -3.18 26.83 -16.19
N LYS A 6 -2.64 25.65 -15.84
CA LYS A 6 -1.21 25.36 -15.96
C LYS A 6 -0.99 23.98 -16.56
N ALA A 7 -0.08 23.90 -17.54
CA ALA A 7 0.40 22.62 -18.07
C ALA A 7 1.16 21.83 -17.01
N VAL A 8 1.07 20.50 -17.10
CA VAL A 8 1.96 19.60 -16.41
C VAL A 8 2.45 18.55 -17.40
N GLU A 9 3.74 18.29 -17.42
CA GLU A 9 4.33 17.20 -18.21
C GLU A 9 5.58 16.65 -17.51
N LEU A 10 5.55 15.37 -17.22
CA LEU A 10 6.65 14.61 -16.60
C LEU A 10 7.51 14.02 -17.73
N SER A 11 8.26 14.88 -18.42
CA SER A 11 9.06 14.54 -19.63
C SER A 11 10.11 13.46 -19.37
N ASP A 12 10.65 13.41 -18.15
CA ASP A 12 11.71 12.48 -17.73
C ASP A 12 11.19 11.08 -17.39
N THR A 13 9.84 10.89 -17.41
CA THR A 13 9.23 9.56 -17.23
C THR A 13 9.80 8.60 -18.27
N PRO A 14 10.36 7.45 -17.86
CA PRO A 14 10.88 6.43 -18.75
C PRO A 14 9.88 6.03 -19.83
N PHE A 15 10.40 5.50 -20.94
CA PHE A 15 9.56 4.99 -22.00
C PHE A 15 10.13 3.67 -22.52
N PHE A 16 9.25 2.67 -22.54
CA PHE A 16 9.50 1.37 -23.14
C PHE A 16 8.54 1.19 -24.31
N PRO A 17 9.03 1.13 -25.57
CA PRO A 17 8.19 0.83 -26.73
C PRO A 17 7.48 -0.52 -26.52
N GLN A 18 6.22 -0.57 -26.90
CA GLN A 18 5.41 -1.77 -26.70
C GLN A 18 5.30 -2.53 -28.03
N GLU A 19 5.66 -3.80 -28.01
CA GLU A 19 5.28 -4.74 -29.04
C GLU A 19 3.82 -5.22 -28.84
N ALA A 20 3.26 -5.95 -29.78
CA ALA A 20 1.91 -6.45 -29.71
C ALA A 20 1.70 -7.26 -28.38
N TYR A 21 0.62 -6.99 -27.68
CA TYR A 21 0.18 -7.66 -26.43
C TYR A 21 1.02 -7.39 -25.16
N GLN A 22 2.08 -6.59 -25.22
CA GLN A 22 2.95 -6.29 -24.07
C GLN A 22 2.67 -4.94 -23.40
N CYS A 23 1.48 -4.36 -23.61
CA CYS A 23 1.15 -3.06 -23.02
C CYS A 23 1.19 -3.06 -21.48
N GLY A 24 0.80 -4.15 -20.81
CA GLY A 24 0.87 -4.29 -19.35
C GLY A 24 2.29 -4.24 -18.80
N PRO A 25 3.21 -5.15 -19.21
CA PRO A 25 4.61 -5.14 -18.78
C PRO A 25 5.30 -3.80 -19.04
N ALA A 26 5.16 -3.22 -20.24
CA ALA A 26 5.83 -1.96 -20.61
C ALA A 26 5.29 -0.75 -19.81
N ALA A 27 3.97 -0.65 -19.63
CA ALA A 27 3.37 0.41 -18.83
C ALA A 27 3.76 0.27 -17.34
N LEU A 28 3.81 -0.96 -16.81
CA LEU A 28 4.24 -1.21 -15.44
C LEU A 28 5.73 -0.89 -15.26
N ALA A 29 6.61 -1.32 -16.18
CA ALA A 29 8.02 -0.96 -16.15
C ALA A 29 8.21 0.56 -16.14
N THR A 30 7.42 1.30 -16.94
CA THR A 30 7.46 2.76 -16.99
C THR A 30 7.21 3.39 -15.62
N VAL A 31 6.13 3.01 -14.92
CA VAL A 31 5.82 3.61 -13.60
C VAL A 31 6.70 3.08 -12.47
N LEU A 32 7.18 1.84 -12.53
CA LEU A 32 8.16 1.30 -11.58
C LEU A 32 9.49 2.03 -11.68
N ASN A 33 10.01 2.24 -12.90
CA ASN A 33 11.24 2.99 -13.09
C ASN A 33 11.09 4.46 -12.67
N ALA A 34 9.94 5.09 -12.92
CA ALA A 34 9.64 6.42 -12.41
C ALA A 34 9.63 6.47 -10.86
N ALA A 35 9.30 5.36 -10.21
CA ALA A 35 9.37 5.19 -8.75
C ALA A 35 10.71 4.63 -8.24
N GLY A 36 11.77 4.68 -9.07
CA GLY A 36 13.13 4.30 -8.69
C GLY A 36 13.41 2.79 -8.65
N VAL A 37 12.56 1.97 -9.29
CA VAL A 37 12.80 0.53 -9.47
C VAL A 37 13.33 0.28 -10.88
N VAL A 38 14.57 -0.15 -10.98
CA VAL A 38 15.18 -0.48 -12.29
C VAL A 38 14.70 -1.87 -12.72
N VAL A 39 13.83 -1.92 -13.74
CA VAL A 39 13.26 -3.15 -14.27
C VAL A 39 12.92 -3.00 -15.75
N ALA A 40 13.23 -4.01 -16.57
CA ALA A 40 12.82 -4.03 -17.97
C ALA A 40 11.42 -4.64 -18.12
N PRO A 41 10.68 -4.33 -19.22
CA PRO A 41 9.39 -4.98 -19.49
C PRO A 41 9.48 -6.52 -19.53
N ASP A 42 10.55 -7.07 -20.10
CA ASP A 42 10.75 -8.52 -20.22
C ASP A 42 10.82 -9.22 -18.84
N ASP A 43 11.37 -8.56 -17.82
CA ASP A 43 11.43 -9.07 -16.45
C ASP A 43 10.03 -9.19 -15.80
N LEU A 44 9.05 -8.51 -16.38
CA LEU A 44 7.68 -8.45 -15.87
C LEU A 44 6.71 -9.35 -16.66
N VAL A 45 7.09 -9.82 -17.85
CA VAL A 45 6.20 -10.64 -18.71
C VAL A 45 5.63 -11.80 -17.94
N ASP A 46 6.47 -12.65 -17.36
CA ASP A 46 6.03 -13.85 -16.62
C ASP A 46 5.20 -13.52 -15.35
N GLN A 47 5.25 -12.28 -14.91
CA GLN A 47 4.56 -11.82 -13.71
C GLN A 47 3.17 -11.26 -14.00
N VAL A 48 2.96 -10.64 -15.17
CA VAL A 48 1.74 -9.87 -15.44
C VAL A 48 1.06 -10.22 -16.76
N TYR A 49 1.72 -10.93 -17.68
CA TYR A 49 1.14 -11.29 -18.95
C TYR A 49 0.44 -12.64 -18.86
N LEU A 50 -0.80 -12.70 -19.31
CA LEU A 50 -1.63 -13.90 -19.35
C LEU A 50 -1.81 -14.36 -20.80
N PRO A 51 -1.09 -15.40 -21.27
CA PRO A 51 -1.12 -15.83 -22.67
C PRO A 51 -2.53 -16.16 -23.18
N ARG A 52 -3.36 -16.78 -22.35
CA ARG A 52 -4.73 -17.16 -22.72
C ARG A 52 -5.65 -15.96 -22.92
N GLN A 53 -5.32 -14.81 -22.34
CA GLN A 53 -6.11 -13.57 -22.45
C GLN A 53 -5.48 -12.56 -23.40
N HIS A 54 -4.32 -12.88 -23.97
CA HIS A 54 -3.53 -11.98 -24.81
C HIS A 54 -3.35 -10.58 -24.18
N GLY A 55 -3.09 -10.54 -22.86
CA GLY A 55 -2.98 -9.29 -22.12
C GLY A 55 -2.70 -9.48 -20.65
N SER A 56 -2.81 -8.40 -19.89
CA SER A 56 -2.57 -8.36 -18.44
C SER A 56 -3.85 -7.96 -17.70
N LEU A 57 -4.03 -8.48 -16.48
CA LEU A 57 -5.09 -8.02 -15.58
C LEU A 57 -4.54 -6.98 -14.60
N GLN A 58 -5.41 -6.08 -14.13
CA GLN A 58 -5.03 -5.07 -13.14
C GLN A 58 -4.48 -5.71 -11.86
N VAL A 59 -5.06 -6.83 -11.42
CA VAL A 59 -4.63 -7.56 -10.21
C VAL A 59 -3.18 -8.02 -10.30
N GLU A 60 -2.73 -8.45 -11.49
CA GLU A 60 -1.36 -8.87 -11.72
C GLU A 60 -0.37 -7.68 -11.66
N LEU A 61 -0.77 -6.53 -12.23
CA LEU A 61 0.04 -5.32 -12.15
C LEU A 61 0.18 -4.84 -10.69
N LEU A 62 -0.91 -4.89 -9.92
CA LEU A 62 -0.89 -4.55 -8.49
C LEU A 62 0.01 -5.52 -7.72
N ALA A 63 -0.07 -6.83 -8.00
CA ALA A 63 0.76 -7.83 -7.34
C ALA A 63 2.25 -7.68 -7.69
N ALA A 64 2.58 -7.45 -8.96
CA ALA A 64 3.97 -7.21 -9.38
C ALA A 64 4.56 -5.94 -8.75
N THR A 65 3.76 -4.87 -8.62
CA THR A 65 4.17 -3.65 -7.91
C THR A 65 4.53 -3.94 -6.45
N ARG A 66 3.75 -4.77 -5.75
CA ARG A 66 4.02 -5.18 -4.36
C ARG A 66 5.29 -6.02 -4.26
N ARG A 67 5.52 -6.95 -5.20
CA ARG A 67 6.76 -7.75 -5.29
C ARG A 67 8.00 -6.89 -5.48
N ALA A 68 7.86 -5.72 -6.10
CA ALA A 68 8.93 -4.75 -6.26
C ALA A 68 9.18 -3.86 -5.02
N ASP A 69 8.65 -4.23 -3.85
CA ASP A 69 8.72 -3.46 -2.60
C ASP A 69 8.14 -2.04 -2.74
N ARG A 70 7.03 -1.93 -3.49
CA ARG A 70 6.29 -0.68 -3.73
C ARG A 70 4.82 -0.86 -3.38
N ILE A 71 4.15 0.26 -3.10
CA ILE A 71 2.73 0.28 -2.76
C ILE A 71 1.95 0.75 -4.00
N PRO A 72 1.20 -0.14 -4.67
CA PRO A 72 0.29 0.27 -5.73
C PRO A 72 -0.91 1.00 -5.10
N TYR A 73 -1.07 2.27 -5.43
CA TYR A 73 -2.20 3.06 -4.95
C TYR A 73 -3.15 3.37 -6.10
N GLN A 74 -4.35 2.81 -6.03
CA GLN A 74 -5.40 3.11 -7.01
C GLN A 74 -5.99 4.49 -6.69
N ILE A 75 -5.88 5.42 -7.65
CA ILE A 75 -6.39 6.77 -7.50
C ILE A 75 -7.93 6.79 -7.50
N GLU A 76 -8.55 7.89 -7.05
CA GLU A 76 -9.97 8.12 -7.31
C GLU A 76 -10.22 8.16 -8.82
N PRO A 77 -11.33 7.57 -9.33
CA PRO A 77 -11.62 7.48 -10.77
C PRO A 77 -12.07 8.82 -11.36
N THR A 78 -11.29 9.88 -11.10
CA THR A 78 -11.59 11.25 -11.53
C THR A 78 -10.39 11.93 -12.17
N LEU A 79 -10.64 12.82 -13.12
CA LEU A 79 -9.58 13.62 -13.75
C LEU A 79 -8.86 14.53 -12.72
N VAL A 80 -9.56 14.95 -11.68
CA VAL A 80 -8.99 15.78 -10.60
C VAL A 80 -7.93 14.98 -9.84
N ALA A 81 -8.23 13.74 -9.46
CA ALA A 81 -7.27 12.88 -8.76
C ALA A 81 -6.08 12.51 -9.66
N LEU A 82 -6.33 12.19 -10.92
CA LEU A 82 -5.28 11.93 -11.90
C LEU A 82 -4.36 13.16 -12.04
N ARG A 83 -4.94 14.36 -12.18
CA ARG A 83 -4.20 15.61 -12.29
C ARG A 83 -3.37 15.88 -11.03
N ALA A 84 -3.93 15.66 -9.84
CA ALA A 84 -3.22 15.88 -8.58
C ALA A 84 -1.96 14.99 -8.45
N GLU A 85 -2.00 13.75 -8.95
CA GLU A 85 -0.82 12.89 -8.98
C GLU A 85 0.25 13.39 -9.96
N LEU A 86 -0.16 13.87 -11.13
CA LEU A 86 0.78 14.49 -12.08
C LEU A 86 1.42 15.76 -11.50
N ASP A 87 0.65 16.61 -10.83
CA ASP A 87 1.16 17.81 -10.17
C ASP A 87 2.14 17.47 -9.02
N ALA A 88 1.98 16.29 -8.42
CA ALA A 88 2.88 15.73 -7.42
C ALA A 88 4.08 14.98 -8.03
N GLY A 89 4.26 15.02 -9.36
CA GLY A 89 5.40 14.41 -10.05
C GLY A 89 5.26 12.91 -10.31
N ARG A 90 4.06 12.34 -10.14
CA ARG A 90 3.85 10.90 -10.31
C ARG A 90 3.08 10.59 -11.60
N PRO A 91 3.66 9.82 -12.53
CA PRO A 91 2.95 9.32 -13.70
C PRO A 91 1.89 8.31 -13.30
N VAL A 92 0.75 8.31 -14.00
CA VAL A 92 -0.39 7.46 -13.67
C VAL A 92 -0.55 6.36 -14.71
N LEU A 93 -0.40 5.10 -14.30
CA LEU A 93 -0.74 3.95 -15.11
C LEU A 93 -2.26 3.82 -15.18
N ILE A 94 -2.80 3.74 -16.39
CA ILE A 94 -4.24 3.66 -16.63
C ILE A 94 -4.60 2.48 -17.53
N LEU A 95 -5.87 2.05 -17.45
CA LEU A 95 -6.49 1.16 -18.42
C LEU A 95 -7.44 1.95 -19.30
N GLN A 96 -7.41 1.71 -20.61
CA GLN A 96 -8.33 2.25 -21.60
C GLN A 96 -9.05 1.13 -22.35
N ASN A 97 -10.26 1.38 -22.81
CA ASN A 97 -10.88 0.60 -23.86
C ASN A 97 -10.86 1.41 -25.17
N LEU A 98 -9.97 1.03 -26.08
CA LEU A 98 -9.80 1.69 -27.39
C LEU A 98 -10.77 1.16 -28.45
N GLY A 99 -11.54 0.12 -28.11
CA GLY A 99 -12.55 -0.48 -28.98
C GLY A 99 -13.96 0.03 -28.71
N LEU A 100 -14.93 -0.83 -28.96
CA LEU A 100 -16.33 -0.58 -28.68
C LEU A 100 -16.74 -1.25 -27.36
N LYS A 101 -17.87 -0.83 -26.78
CA LYS A 101 -18.38 -1.43 -25.54
C LYS A 101 -18.64 -2.94 -25.67
N LEU A 102 -19.11 -3.40 -26.84
CA LEU A 102 -19.39 -4.83 -27.12
C LEU A 102 -18.16 -5.59 -27.62
N TRP A 103 -17.16 -4.92 -28.16
CA TRP A 103 -15.88 -5.49 -28.61
C TRP A 103 -14.73 -4.65 -28.03
N PRO A 104 -14.39 -4.88 -26.76
CA PRO A 104 -13.37 -4.08 -26.10
C PRO A 104 -11.98 -4.38 -26.65
N ALA A 105 -11.17 -3.33 -26.80
CA ALA A 105 -9.74 -3.41 -27.05
C ALA A 105 -9.01 -2.78 -25.87
N TRP A 106 -8.66 -3.62 -24.90
CA TRP A 106 -8.02 -3.18 -23.65
C TRP A 106 -6.59 -2.76 -23.90
N HIS A 107 -6.22 -1.60 -23.35
CA HIS A 107 -4.88 -1.05 -23.53
C HIS A 107 -4.41 -0.34 -22.26
N TYR A 108 -3.20 -0.70 -21.80
CA TYR A 108 -2.51 0.03 -20.73
C TYR A 108 -1.64 1.13 -21.34
N ALA A 109 -1.71 2.31 -20.72
CA ALA A 109 -0.88 3.45 -21.03
C ALA A 109 -0.47 4.17 -19.73
N VAL A 110 0.51 5.06 -19.83
CA VAL A 110 0.93 5.88 -18.69
C VAL A 110 0.69 7.35 -19.02
N VAL A 111 -0.17 8.00 -18.25
CA VAL A 111 -0.39 9.45 -18.34
C VAL A 111 0.79 10.15 -17.69
N ILE A 112 1.41 11.04 -18.46
CA ILE A 112 2.57 11.82 -18.01
C ILE A 112 2.29 13.32 -18.02
N GLY A 113 1.14 13.77 -18.57
CA GLY A 113 0.86 15.18 -18.59
C GLY A 113 -0.52 15.55 -19.15
N ILE A 114 -0.85 16.83 -18.95
CA ILE A 114 -2.03 17.49 -19.48
C ILE A 114 -1.57 18.83 -20.07
N ALA A 115 -1.96 19.10 -21.32
CA ALA A 115 -1.63 20.33 -22.05
C ALA A 115 -2.23 21.58 -21.38
N PRO A 116 -1.70 22.79 -21.65
CA PRO A 116 -2.09 24.03 -20.94
C PRO A 116 -3.58 24.33 -20.95
N ALA A 117 -4.23 24.12 -22.09
CA ALA A 117 -5.68 24.35 -22.23
C ALA A 117 -6.53 23.16 -21.72
N GLY A 118 -5.90 22.06 -21.26
CA GLY A 118 -6.60 20.83 -20.88
C GLY A 118 -7.24 20.09 -22.06
N ASP A 119 -6.92 20.46 -23.28
CA ASP A 119 -7.46 19.91 -24.52
C ASP A 119 -6.81 18.59 -24.96
N TYR A 120 -5.58 18.34 -24.47
CA TYR A 120 -4.84 17.11 -24.72
C TYR A 120 -4.30 16.50 -23.42
N VAL A 121 -4.31 15.15 -23.38
CA VAL A 121 -3.62 14.33 -22.40
C VAL A 121 -2.38 13.73 -23.06
N ILE A 122 -1.25 13.77 -22.37
CA ILE A 122 0.03 13.31 -22.87
C ILE A 122 0.34 11.95 -22.23
N LEU A 123 0.69 10.97 -23.07
CA LEU A 123 0.81 9.57 -22.71
C LEU A 123 2.16 8.97 -23.16
N ARG A 124 2.66 7.98 -22.40
CA ARG A 124 3.53 6.91 -22.90
C ARG A 124 2.61 5.78 -23.35
N SER A 125 2.57 5.47 -24.65
CA SER A 125 1.59 4.50 -25.17
C SER A 125 2.02 3.91 -26.51
N GLY A 126 1.98 2.59 -26.62
CA GLY A 126 2.36 1.88 -27.84
C GLY A 126 3.84 2.15 -28.19
N THR A 127 4.09 2.53 -29.42
CA THR A 127 5.40 2.92 -29.92
C THR A 127 5.68 4.43 -29.81
N GLU A 128 4.73 5.18 -29.26
CA GLU A 128 4.83 6.63 -29.18
C GLU A 128 5.26 7.09 -27.78
N ARG A 129 6.50 7.60 -27.70
CA ARG A 129 7.06 8.17 -26.46
C ARG A 129 6.25 9.34 -25.90
N ARG A 130 5.61 10.13 -26.77
CA ARG A 130 4.83 11.32 -26.42
C ARG A 130 3.55 11.37 -27.24
N ARG A 131 2.63 10.46 -26.96
CA ARG A 131 1.33 10.43 -27.61
C ARG A 131 0.44 11.53 -27.04
N GLN A 132 -0.11 12.35 -27.91
CA GLN A 132 -1.14 13.33 -27.56
C GLN A 132 -2.52 12.79 -27.91
N SER A 133 -3.36 12.62 -26.90
CA SER A 133 -4.76 12.23 -27.07
C SER A 133 -5.66 13.43 -26.76
N ARG A 134 -6.63 13.74 -27.62
CA ARG A 134 -7.62 14.77 -27.30
C ARG A 134 -8.32 14.39 -25.99
N ALA A 135 -8.52 15.35 -25.09
CA ALA A 135 -9.10 15.10 -23.79
C ALA A 135 -10.45 14.37 -23.85
N ARG A 136 -11.30 14.70 -24.83
CA ARG A 136 -12.58 14.02 -25.04
C ARG A 136 -12.42 12.54 -25.37
N ASP A 137 -11.48 12.21 -26.25
CA ASP A 137 -11.26 10.83 -26.71
C ASP A 137 -10.58 10.00 -25.61
N PHE A 138 -9.66 10.63 -24.88
CA PHE A 138 -9.04 10.05 -23.67
C PHE A 138 -10.11 9.72 -22.61
N LEU A 139 -10.92 10.69 -22.21
CA LEU A 139 -11.94 10.51 -21.18
C LEU A 139 -12.93 9.40 -21.55
N ARG A 140 -13.38 9.38 -22.81
CA ARG A 140 -14.28 8.32 -23.29
C ARG A 140 -13.67 6.93 -23.17
N SER A 141 -12.42 6.75 -23.60
CA SER A 141 -11.75 5.44 -23.55
C SER A 141 -11.42 5.01 -22.13
N TRP A 142 -11.09 5.97 -21.26
CA TRP A 142 -10.82 5.74 -19.85
C TRP A 142 -12.10 5.42 -19.06
N GLU A 143 -13.20 6.14 -19.31
CA GLU A 143 -14.52 5.87 -18.74
C GLU A 143 -15.04 4.47 -19.12
N MET A 144 -14.87 4.06 -20.38
CA MET A 144 -15.20 2.69 -20.80
C MET A 144 -14.41 1.60 -20.11
N ALA A 145 -13.30 1.95 -19.43
CA ALA A 145 -12.48 1.09 -18.60
C ALA A 145 -12.69 1.34 -17.08
N GLY A 146 -13.80 1.99 -16.71
CA GLY A 146 -14.14 2.29 -15.31
C GLY A 146 -13.26 3.35 -14.67
N ASN A 147 -12.60 4.18 -15.45
CA ASN A 147 -11.64 5.21 -15.00
C ASN A 147 -10.53 4.62 -14.10
N TRP A 148 -10.13 3.38 -14.34
CA TRP A 148 -9.10 2.74 -13.55
C TRP A 148 -7.74 3.39 -13.77
N GLY A 149 -7.07 3.70 -12.66
CA GLY A 149 -5.72 4.23 -12.67
C GLY A 149 -5.00 3.97 -11.36
N MET A 150 -3.69 3.79 -11.42
CA MET A 150 -2.85 3.63 -10.25
C MET A 150 -1.55 4.42 -10.37
N VAL A 151 -1.00 4.80 -9.22
CA VAL A 151 0.37 5.28 -9.05
C VAL A 151 1.17 4.28 -8.24
N VAL A 152 2.48 4.28 -8.43
CA VAL A 152 3.44 3.49 -7.67
C VAL A 152 4.06 4.39 -6.61
N LEU A 153 3.89 4.04 -5.34
CA LEU A 153 4.45 4.78 -4.22
C LEU A 153 5.63 4.03 -3.62
N SER A 154 6.69 4.75 -3.32
CA SER A 154 7.73 4.28 -2.41
C SER A 154 7.16 4.27 -0.99
N ALA A 155 7.66 3.38 -0.14
CA ALA A 155 7.20 3.33 1.25
C ALA A 155 7.56 4.64 1.97
N GLY A 156 6.54 5.30 2.51
CA GLY A 156 6.65 6.63 3.13
C GLY A 156 6.12 7.77 2.27
N GLU A 157 5.91 7.55 0.97
CA GLU A 157 5.26 8.54 0.12
C GLU A 157 3.74 8.57 0.34
N MET A 158 3.18 9.77 0.22
CA MET A 158 1.74 10.00 0.31
C MET A 158 1.15 10.26 -1.07
N PRO A 159 0.00 9.65 -1.43
CA PRO A 159 -0.74 10.05 -2.62
C PRO A 159 -1.15 11.53 -2.52
N ALA A 160 -1.32 12.19 -3.65
CA ALA A 160 -1.72 13.59 -3.71
C ALA A 160 -3.10 13.85 -3.08
N SER A 161 -3.98 12.85 -3.18
CA SER A 161 -5.30 12.87 -2.56
C SER A 161 -5.62 11.48 -1.98
N THR A 162 -5.83 11.43 -0.67
CA THR A 162 -6.16 10.18 0.03
C THR A 162 -6.87 10.43 1.36
N THR A 163 -7.52 9.39 1.86
CA THR A 163 -8.02 9.30 3.24
C THR A 163 -7.21 8.25 4.00
N PRO A 164 -7.19 8.30 5.35
CA PRO A 164 -6.51 7.27 6.16
C PRO A 164 -6.92 5.86 5.74
N ARG A 165 -8.22 5.64 5.58
CA ARG A 165 -8.77 4.33 5.19
C ARG A 165 -8.21 3.81 3.86
N ARG A 166 -8.13 4.66 2.84
CA ARG A 166 -7.65 4.25 1.51
C ARG A 166 -6.17 3.94 1.50
N LEU A 167 -5.36 4.82 2.11
CA LEU A 167 -3.92 4.60 2.19
C LEU A 167 -3.60 3.34 2.98
N LEU A 168 -4.19 3.20 4.18
CA LEU A 168 -3.90 2.05 5.05
C LEU A 168 -4.40 0.74 4.45
N ALA A 169 -5.50 0.75 3.70
CA ALA A 169 -5.92 -0.43 2.93
C ALA A 169 -4.90 -0.81 1.85
N ALA A 170 -4.32 0.16 1.13
CA ALA A 170 -3.27 -0.11 0.14
C ALA A 170 -1.99 -0.64 0.78
N VAL A 171 -1.57 -0.06 1.92
CA VAL A 171 -0.41 -0.52 2.71
C VAL A 171 -0.64 -1.94 3.22
N ALA A 172 -1.77 -2.22 3.86
CA ALA A 172 -2.10 -3.54 4.41
C ALA A 172 -2.14 -4.64 3.32
N GLN A 173 -2.69 -4.33 2.14
CA GLN A 173 -2.66 -5.25 0.99
C GLN A 173 -1.25 -5.49 0.44
N ALA A 174 -0.34 -4.55 0.61
CA ALA A 174 1.05 -4.68 0.17
C ALA A 174 1.94 -5.35 1.24
N GLU A 175 1.56 -5.25 2.50
CA GLU A 175 2.35 -5.65 3.67
C GLU A 175 2.99 -7.05 3.55
N PRO A 176 2.31 -8.12 3.08
CA PRO A 176 2.93 -9.45 2.98
C PRO A 176 4.15 -9.50 2.04
N MET A 177 4.25 -8.57 1.10
CA MET A 177 5.33 -8.51 0.10
C MET A 177 6.33 -7.38 0.35
N LEU A 178 6.02 -6.44 1.25
CA LEU A 178 6.92 -5.35 1.61
C LEU A 178 8.02 -5.82 2.54
N SER A 179 9.23 -5.27 2.37
CA SER A 179 10.28 -5.40 3.36
C SER A 179 9.86 -4.79 4.70
N ILE A 180 10.42 -5.28 5.80
CA ILE A 180 10.15 -4.75 7.15
C ILE A 180 10.44 -3.25 7.20
N ALA A 181 11.54 -2.80 6.57
CA ALA A 181 11.88 -1.39 6.49
C ALA A 181 10.80 -0.57 5.76
N SER A 182 10.23 -1.12 4.68
CA SER A 182 9.16 -0.46 3.93
C SER A 182 7.85 -0.41 4.72
N ARG A 183 7.48 -1.49 5.43
CA ARG A 183 6.31 -1.49 6.34
C ARG A 183 6.44 -0.39 7.39
N LYS A 184 7.59 -0.30 8.07
CA LYS A 184 7.87 0.74 9.07
C LYS A 184 7.71 2.14 8.50
N ARG A 185 8.34 2.43 7.33
CA ARG A 185 8.23 3.75 6.68
C ARG A 185 6.81 4.09 6.29
N ALA A 186 6.06 3.14 5.73
CA ALA A 186 4.69 3.38 5.28
C ALA A 186 3.74 3.73 6.45
N TYR A 187 3.77 2.92 7.53
CA TYR A 187 2.93 3.19 8.70
C TYR A 187 3.39 4.43 9.47
N ARG A 188 4.71 4.70 9.53
CA ARG A 188 5.23 5.92 10.14
C ARG A 188 4.74 7.16 9.42
N ALA A 189 4.83 7.21 8.09
CA ALA A 189 4.32 8.33 7.30
C ALA A 189 2.80 8.52 7.47
N ALA A 190 2.05 7.43 7.63
CA ALA A 190 0.63 7.50 7.95
C ALA A 190 0.39 8.14 9.33
N LEU A 191 1.20 7.81 10.34
CA LEU A 191 1.13 8.41 11.67
C LEU A 191 1.55 9.88 11.68
N ASP A 192 2.58 10.24 10.93
CA ASP A 192 3.01 11.65 10.81
C ASP A 192 1.87 12.52 10.23
N ARG A 193 1.03 11.94 9.37
CA ARG A 193 -0.13 12.63 8.78
C ARG A 193 -1.40 12.55 9.63
N TRP A 194 -1.61 11.41 10.32
CA TRP A 194 -2.78 11.12 11.15
C TRP A 194 -2.34 10.48 12.48
N PRO A 195 -1.84 11.26 13.44
CA PRO A 195 -1.23 10.76 14.68
C PRO A 195 -2.14 9.87 15.52
N GLU A 196 -3.45 10.16 15.49
CA GLU A 196 -4.45 9.44 16.30
C GLU A 196 -5.05 8.22 15.57
N ASN A 197 -4.54 7.87 14.38
CA ASN A 197 -5.12 6.75 13.64
C ASN A 197 -4.69 5.41 14.21
N ILE A 198 -5.63 4.71 14.83
CA ILE A 198 -5.40 3.42 15.48
C ILE A 198 -4.86 2.34 14.52
N THR A 199 -5.37 2.28 13.29
CA THR A 199 -4.91 1.29 12.29
C THR A 199 -3.46 1.53 11.91
N ALA A 200 -3.06 2.79 11.74
CA ALA A 200 -1.66 3.15 11.47
C ALA A 200 -0.76 2.82 12.67
N ARG A 201 -1.21 3.11 13.90
CA ARG A 201 -0.49 2.79 15.14
C ARG A 201 -0.31 1.28 15.32
N PHE A 202 -1.37 0.51 15.07
CA PHE A 202 -1.33 -0.94 15.12
C PHE A 202 -0.35 -1.51 14.08
N GLY A 203 -0.44 -1.07 12.82
CA GLY A 203 0.46 -1.51 11.75
C GLY A 203 1.92 -1.13 12.01
N TYR A 204 2.17 0.05 12.60
CA TYR A 204 3.52 0.46 12.96
C TYR A 204 4.10 -0.38 14.10
N ALA A 205 3.31 -0.65 15.16
CA ALA A 205 3.72 -1.54 16.25
C ALA A 205 4.00 -2.97 15.74
N HIS A 206 3.17 -3.48 14.81
CA HIS A 206 3.41 -4.77 14.15
C HIS A 206 4.71 -4.79 13.34
N ALA A 207 5.00 -3.72 12.59
CA ALA A 207 6.23 -3.61 11.83
C ALA A 207 7.47 -3.48 12.74
N LEU A 208 7.36 -2.83 13.89
CA LEU A 208 8.40 -2.78 14.92
C LEU A 208 8.64 -4.17 15.53
N HIS A 209 7.59 -4.93 15.86
CA HIS A 209 7.69 -6.30 16.34
C HIS A 209 8.43 -7.18 15.32
N ALA A 210 8.02 -7.16 14.08
CA ALA A 210 8.67 -7.88 12.98
C ALA A 210 10.16 -7.46 12.77
N ALA A 211 10.53 -6.25 13.16
CA ALA A 211 11.90 -5.75 13.14
C ALA A 211 12.74 -6.18 14.36
N GLY A 212 12.14 -6.85 15.35
CA GLY A 212 12.78 -7.18 16.63
C GLY A 212 12.94 -5.98 17.58
N GLU A 213 12.30 -4.85 17.26
CA GLU A 213 12.30 -3.64 18.10
C GLU A 213 11.26 -3.76 19.23
N LEU A 214 11.45 -4.80 20.08
CA LEU A 214 10.43 -5.29 21.00
C LEU A 214 9.94 -4.22 22.00
N THR A 215 10.84 -3.40 22.56
CA THR A 215 10.47 -2.33 23.51
C THR A 215 9.59 -1.27 22.85
N ALA A 216 9.89 -0.90 21.61
CA ALA A 216 9.10 0.07 20.88
C ALA A 216 7.74 -0.49 20.44
N ALA A 217 7.71 -1.77 20.04
CA ALA A 217 6.48 -2.49 19.70
C ALA A 217 5.54 -2.60 20.90
N GLU A 218 6.08 -3.01 22.07
CA GLU A 218 5.32 -3.08 23.32
C GLU A 218 4.67 -1.74 23.66
N ARG A 219 5.46 -0.67 23.67
CA ARG A 219 4.94 0.68 23.93
C ARG A 219 3.79 1.03 22.98
N GLY A 220 3.95 0.79 21.67
CA GLY A 220 2.90 1.04 20.69
C GLY A 220 1.62 0.25 20.96
N TYR A 221 1.72 -1.02 21.32
CA TYR A 221 0.55 -1.82 21.67
C TYR A 221 -0.07 -1.43 23.01
N ARG A 222 0.73 -1.07 24.04
CA ARG A 222 0.19 -0.54 25.30
C ARG A 222 -0.61 0.73 25.09
N GLU A 223 -0.11 1.69 24.32
CA GLU A 223 -0.85 2.90 23.96
C GLU A 223 -2.21 2.59 23.30
N ILE A 224 -2.26 1.55 22.45
CA ILE A 224 -3.52 1.11 21.83
C ILE A 224 -4.47 0.52 22.89
N VAL A 225 -4.00 -0.38 23.74
CA VAL A 225 -4.87 -1.05 24.72
C VAL A 225 -5.28 -0.15 25.87
N ASP A 226 -4.53 0.89 26.18
CA ASP A 226 -4.90 1.94 27.15
C ASP A 226 -6.06 2.78 26.61
N GLN A 227 -5.99 3.17 25.34
CA GLN A 227 -7.04 3.96 24.68
C GLN A 227 -8.25 3.09 24.29
N TYR A 228 -8.02 1.83 23.92
CA TYR A 228 -9.03 0.88 23.45
C TYR A 228 -8.93 -0.45 24.21
N PRO A 229 -9.39 -0.52 25.49
CA PRO A 229 -9.16 -1.68 26.37
C PRO A 229 -9.75 -3.01 25.87
N ARG A 230 -10.69 -2.95 24.89
CA ARG A 230 -11.32 -4.13 24.28
C ARG A 230 -10.78 -4.45 22.88
N HIS A 231 -9.61 -3.93 22.51
CA HIS A 231 -9.01 -4.23 21.21
C HIS A 231 -8.27 -5.59 21.25
N ALA A 232 -9.02 -6.69 21.03
CA ALA A 232 -8.51 -8.05 21.19
C ALA A 232 -7.24 -8.35 20.37
N ALA A 233 -7.16 -7.88 19.12
CA ALA A 233 -5.97 -8.08 18.29
C ALA A 233 -4.73 -7.37 18.86
N ALA A 234 -4.87 -6.15 19.42
CA ALA A 234 -3.74 -5.45 20.02
C ALA A 234 -3.28 -6.12 21.33
N LEU A 235 -4.22 -6.62 22.12
CA LEU A 235 -3.90 -7.42 23.31
C LEU A 235 -3.17 -8.70 22.93
N ASN A 236 -3.61 -9.40 21.86
CA ASN A 236 -2.91 -10.60 21.39
C ASN A 236 -1.45 -10.31 21.00
N ASN A 237 -1.26 -9.28 20.17
CA ASN A 237 0.07 -8.93 19.67
C ASN A 237 0.96 -8.37 20.80
N LEU A 238 0.37 -7.68 21.81
CA LEU A 238 1.08 -7.31 23.02
C LEU A 238 1.57 -8.54 23.79
N ALA A 239 0.74 -9.58 23.90
CA ALA A 239 1.13 -10.83 24.56
C ALA A 239 2.29 -11.52 23.82
N GLU A 240 2.28 -11.53 22.48
CA GLU A 240 3.39 -12.05 21.67
C GLU A 240 4.69 -11.27 21.91
N VAL A 241 4.64 -9.94 21.88
CA VAL A 241 5.80 -9.08 22.15
C VAL A 241 6.34 -9.30 23.56
N LEU A 242 5.45 -9.42 24.57
CA LEU A 242 5.85 -9.70 25.96
C LEU A 242 6.51 -11.07 26.07
N ALA A 243 6.01 -12.08 25.38
CA ALA A 243 6.61 -13.41 25.34
C ALA A 243 8.02 -13.38 24.74
N ASP A 244 8.20 -12.69 23.62
CA ASP A 244 9.51 -12.51 22.96
C ASP A 244 10.50 -11.75 23.83
N ARG A 245 10.02 -10.91 24.76
CA ARG A 245 10.82 -10.24 25.77
C ARG A 245 11.12 -11.13 27.02
N GLY A 246 10.51 -12.31 27.10
CA GLY A 246 10.63 -13.22 28.26
C GLY A 246 9.63 -12.92 29.40
N CYS A 247 8.64 -12.05 29.18
CA CYS A 247 7.61 -11.67 30.17
C CYS A 247 6.42 -12.64 30.15
N HIS A 248 6.67 -13.94 30.31
CA HIS A 248 5.70 -15.00 30.05
C HIS A 248 4.45 -14.97 30.92
N ALA A 249 4.57 -14.58 32.20
CA ALA A 249 3.42 -14.49 33.11
C ALA A 249 2.44 -13.39 32.67
N GLU A 250 2.98 -12.20 32.35
CA GLU A 250 2.20 -11.08 31.85
C GLU A 250 1.61 -11.40 30.47
N ALA A 251 2.41 -11.95 29.55
CA ALA A 251 1.96 -12.40 28.24
C ALA A 251 0.73 -13.33 28.34
N SER A 252 0.80 -14.33 29.23
CA SER A 252 -0.31 -15.28 29.46
C SER A 252 -1.56 -14.60 30.03
N ALA A 253 -1.41 -13.62 30.93
CA ALA A 253 -2.53 -12.86 31.47
C ALA A 253 -3.20 -12.00 30.39
N ILE A 254 -2.41 -11.30 29.59
CA ILE A 254 -2.87 -10.45 28.49
C ILE A 254 -3.56 -11.31 27.40
N ALA A 255 -2.98 -12.46 27.02
CA ALA A 255 -3.57 -13.37 26.03
C ALA A 255 -4.93 -13.93 26.50
N ARG A 256 -5.06 -14.31 27.77
CA ARG A 256 -6.36 -14.73 28.34
C ARG A 256 -7.38 -13.62 28.30
N ARG A 257 -7.02 -12.39 28.63
CA ARG A 257 -7.90 -11.22 28.49
C ARG A 257 -8.32 -11.02 27.05
N ALA A 258 -7.39 -11.10 26.10
CA ALA A 258 -7.69 -11.01 24.67
C ALA A 258 -8.69 -12.07 24.23
N LEU A 259 -8.52 -13.33 24.69
CA LEU A 259 -9.39 -14.45 24.35
C LEU A 259 -10.83 -14.25 24.87
N THR A 260 -10.97 -13.78 26.12
CA THR A 260 -12.29 -13.46 26.70
C THR A 260 -13.01 -12.40 25.85
N ILE A 261 -12.34 -11.30 25.52
CA ILE A 261 -12.90 -10.22 24.70
C ILE A 261 -13.25 -10.71 23.29
N ALA A 262 -12.37 -11.52 22.68
CA ALA A 262 -12.62 -12.07 21.35
C ALA A 262 -13.84 -12.99 21.32
N ALA A 263 -14.04 -13.81 22.36
CA ALA A 263 -15.21 -14.69 22.46
C ALA A 263 -16.54 -13.91 22.52
N GLU A 264 -16.53 -12.73 23.13
CA GLU A 264 -17.71 -11.86 23.23
C GLU A 264 -17.95 -11.04 21.97
N ASP A 265 -16.91 -10.37 21.43
CA ASP A 265 -17.06 -9.31 20.43
C ASP A 265 -16.53 -9.69 19.02
N GLN A 266 -15.55 -10.59 18.94
CA GLN A 266 -14.78 -10.85 17.72
C GLN A 266 -14.47 -12.35 17.54
N PRO A 267 -15.50 -13.22 17.32
CA PRO A 267 -15.31 -14.69 17.30
C PRO A 267 -14.26 -15.18 16.29
N ALA A 268 -14.05 -14.43 15.20
CA ALA A 268 -13.02 -14.76 14.21
C ALA A 268 -11.58 -14.73 14.76
N LEU A 269 -11.33 -14.01 15.86
CA LEU A 269 -10.02 -13.91 16.52
C LEU A 269 -9.80 -14.99 17.59
N VAL A 270 -10.81 -15.75 18.00
CA VAL A 270 -10.70 -16.77 19.05
C VAL A 270 -9.64 -17.82 18.69
N GLY A 271 -9.67 -18.35 17.47
CA GLY A 271 -8.70 -19.34 17.00
C GLY A 271 -7.26 -18.82 17.04
N PRO A 272 -6.93 -17.71 16.36
CA PRO A 272 -5.60 -17.12 16.42
C PRO A 272 -5.11 -16.83 17.85
N ILE A 273 -5.93 -16.18 18.69
CA ILE A 273 -5.55 -15.84 20.07
C ILE A 273 -5.35 -17.09 20.93
N SER A 274 -6.18 -18.11 20.73
CA SER A 274 -6.02 -19.41 21.41
C SER A 274 -4.70 -20.07 21.02
N ALA A 275 -4.32 -19.98 19.74
CA ALA A 275 -3.01 -20.49 19.27
C ALA A 275 -1.85 -19.75 19.95
N THR A 276 -1.91 -18.42 20.02
CA THR A 276 -0.91 -17.62 20.77
C THR A 276 -0.83 -18.09 22.22
N LEU A 277 -1.95 -18.18 22.92
CA LEU A 277 -1.98 -18.59 24.34
C LEU A 277 -1.36 -19.99 24.57
N HIS A 278 -1.65 -20.95 23.70
CA HIS A 278 -1.08 -22.31 23.78
C HIS A 278 0.42 -22.36 23.42
N GLY A 279 0.88 -21.46 22.58
CA GLY A 279 2.29 -21.35 22.21
C GLY A 279 3.17 -20.66 23.24
N LEU A 280 2.57 -19.98 24.24
CA LEU A 280 3.35 -19.31 25.28
C LEU A 280 4.06 -20.32 26.19
N PRO A 281 5.34 -20.08 26.54
CA PRO A 281 6.07 -20.92 27.49
C PRO A 281 5.37 -20.97 28.84
N THR A 282 5.22 -22.18 29.38
CA THR A 282 4.56 -22.39 30.66
C THR A 282 5.48 -22.25 31.87
N SER A 283 6.81 -22.18 31.65
CA SER A 283 7.82 -22.04 32.68
C SER A 283 9.08 -21.35 32.16
N GLY A 284 9.58 -20.40 32.90
CA GLY A 284 10.80 -19.65 32.59
C GLY A 284 10.66 -18.21 33.09
N TYR A 285 10.77 -18.05 34.43
CA TYR A 285 10.70 -16.74 35.06
C TYR A 285 12.01 -15.99 34.87
N ASP A 286 11.95 -14.83 34.21
CA ASP A 286 12.89 -13.75 34.44
C ASP A 286 12.08 -12.47 34.77
N GLU A 287 11.53 -12.43 36.01
CA GLU A 287 10.78 -11.29 36.53
C GLU A 287 11.55 -9.97 36.46
N HIS A 288 12.90 -10.04 36.51
CA HIS A 288 13.74 -8.84 36.48
C HIS A 288 13.78 -8.11 35.14
N ARG A 289 13.54 -8.79 34.02
CA ARG A 289 13.52 -8.14 32.68
C ARG A 289 12.25 -7.35 32.41
N CYS A 290 11.14 -7.73 33.02
CA CYS A 290 9.84 -7.12 32.79
C CYS A 290 9.65 -5.85 33.62
N ILE A 291 10.28 -5.74 34.79
CA ILE A 291 10.16 -4.63 35.75
C ILE A 291 11.01 -3.41 35.32
N GLN A 292 12.11 -3.61 34.56
CA GLN A 292 13.03 -2.52 34.20
C GLN A 292 12.45 -1.55 33.13
N ALA A 293 11.37 -1.89 32.44
CA ALA A 293 10.73 -1.00 31.48
C ALA A 293 9.85 0.10 32.14
N ASP A 294 9.33 -0.17 33.34
CA ASP A 294 8.47 0.78 34.08
C ASP A 294 9.25 1.76 34.95
N GLY A 295 10.56 1.55 35.17
CA GLY A 295 11.39 2.33 36.09
C GLY A 295 12.01 3.61 35.52
N ALA A 296 11.94 3.88 34.22
CA ALA A 296 12.66 4.97 33.56
C ALA A 296 11.82 6.23 33.24
N PHE A 297 10.58 6.32 33.73
CA PHE A 297 9.74 7.50 33.52
C PHE A 297 9.15 8.08 34.83
N ARG A 298 10.02 8.29 35.84
CA ARG A 298 9.75 9.23 36.93
C ARG A 298 10.94 10.17 37.10
N GLY A 299 10.77 11.40 36.56
CA GLY A 299 11.59 12.58 36.89
C GLY A 299 12.69 12.88 35.89
N ASP A 300 12.47 13.82 34.98
CA ASP A 300 12.88 15.24 35.12
C ASP A 300 12.16 16.07 34.04
#